data_191b630bbb3eda0f5bb271f385170929
#
_entry.id   191b630bbb3eda0f5bb271f385170929
#
_cell.length_a   1.000
_cell.length_b   1.000
_cell.length_c   1.000
_cell.angle_alpha   90.00
_cell.angle_beta   90.00
_cell.angle_gamma   90.00
#
_symmetry.space_group_name_H-M   'P 1'
#
loop_
_entity.id
_entity.type
_entity.pdbx_description
1 polymer ?
#
loop_
_entity_poly.entity_id
_entity_poly.type
_entity_poly.pdbx_seq_one_letter_code
_entity_poly.pdbx_strand_id
1 'polypeptide(L)'
;MNIQQFNYILAVVELKHFKTAAEACFVAQSTLSTMINKFEDEIGIKIFNRKTKPVSITAEGVQIIKRLRIIQKEMDALDNVVQELKGEMTGELRIGIIPTTAPDLLPLFLSKFASDFPKIKMIVQELTTLEIQKALKNRMLDVGILAIPLEDDELVELNLYSEPFLFYDCSTEKIKSTIAIQELDYSKLWLLEEGHCLRTQVQNICELSDKSQEKHVNIEFKAGSLDSLLRFTKATKGVTILPYLASFALSKSDQKKLISFKFPTPVRSIGLVTHKHFVKKQLLNQLQAIIQQVILPLIPKNHSTKQFNPLS
;
A
#
# COMPACT_ATOMS: atom_id res chain seq x y z
N MET A 1 -9.21 10.38 -33.27
CA MET A 1 -8.81 10.37 -31.84
C MET A 1 -7.65 11.34 -31.62
N ASN A 2 -7.68 12.13 -30.53
CA ASN A 2 -6.57 12.97 -30.09
C ASN A 2 -6.48 13.02 -28.56
N ILE A 3 -5.35 13.48 -28.05
CA ILE A 3 -5.01 13.55 -26.63
C ILE A 3 -5.99 14.42 -25.83
N GLN A 4 -6.43 15.53 -26.43
CA GLN A 4 -7.36 16.44 -25.78
C GLN A 4 -8.72 15.80 -25.49
N GLN A 5 -9.20 14.91 -26.37
CA GLN A 5 -10.41 14.11 -26.12
C GLN A 5 -10.23 13.19 -24.91
N PHE A 6 -9.04 12.60 -24.72
CA PHE A 6 -8.76 11.74 -23.57
C PHE A 6 -8.85 12.53 -22.25
N ASN A 7 -8.25 13.73 -22.22
CA ASN A 7 -8.32 14.61 -21.05
C ASN A 7 -9.77 14.99 -20.70
N TYR A 8 -10.60 15.30 -21.69
CA TYR A 8 -12.00 15.65 -21.48
C TYR A 8 -12.81 14.48 -20.95
N ILE A 9 -12.60 13.27 -21.49
CA ILE A 9 -13.25 12.05 -21.01
C ILE A 9 -12.86 11.79 -19.55
N LEU A 10 -11.58 11.83 -19.22
CA LEU A 10 -11.08 11.57 -17.86
C LEU A 10 -11.59 12.64 -16.87
N ALA A 11 -11.66 13.90 -17.26
CA ALA A 11 -12.25 14.95 -16.42
C ALA A 11 -13.74 14.70 -16.09
N VAL A 12 -14.53 14.21 -17.07
CA VAL A 12 -15.94 13.85 -16.82
C VAL A 12 -16.03 12.61 -15.91
N VAL A 13 -15.13 11.66 -16.03
CA VAL A 13 -15.06 10.47 -15.14
C VAL A 13 -14.85 10.87 -13.67
N GLU A 14 -13.97 11.82 -13.43
CA GLU A 14 -13.63 12.28 -12.08
C GLU A 14 -14.72 13.16 -11.47
N LEU A 15 -15.21 14.13 -12.25
CA LEU A 15 -16.15 15.13 -11.75
C LEU A 15 -17.62 14.72 -11.90
N LYS A 16 -17.90 13.65 -12.64
CA LYS A 16 -19.25 13.09 -12.89
C LYS A 16 -20.29 14.12 -13.38
N HIS A 17 -19.80 15.23 -13.92
CA HIS A 17 -20.62 16.35 -14.39
C HIS A 17 -19.94 17.08 -15.55
N PHE A 18 -20.63 17.17 -16.71
CA PHE A 18 -20.07 17.76 -17.93
C PHE A 18 -19.72 19.25 -17.81
N LYS A 19 -20.55 20.04 -17.12
CA LYS A 19 -20.29 21.48 -16.92
C LYS A 19 -19.03 21.69 -16.07
N THR A 20 -18.95 21.03 -14.93
CA THR A 20 -17.79 21.15 -14.02
C THR A 20 -16.51 20.64 -14.70
N ALA A 21 -16.60 19.54 -15.48
CA ALA A 21 -15.46 19.04 -16.25
C ALA A 21 -15.00 20.04 -17.32
N ALA A 22 -15.93 20.73 -17.98
CA ALA A 22 -15.59 21.76 -18.98
C ALA A 22 -14.92 22.97 -18.34
N GLU A 23 -15.40 23.42 -17.18
CA GLU A 23 -14.79 24.48 -16.39
C GLU A 23 -13.35 24.09 -15.96
N ALA A 24 -13.15 22.87 -15.49
CA ALA A 24 -11.83 22.33 -15.11
C ALA A 24 -10.88 22.22 -16.32
N CYS A 25 -11.40 21.99 -17.51
CA CYS A 25 -10.63 21.92 -18.76
C CYS A 25 -10.50 23.28 -19.48
N PHE A 26 -11.00 24.36 -18.89
CA PHE A 26 -10.96 25.72 -19.47
C PHE A 26 -11.62 25.81 -20.85
N VAL A 27 -12.74 25.14 -21.07
CA VAL A 27 -13.49 25.13 -22.33
C VAL A 27 -15.00 25.28 -22.10
N ALA A 28 -15.75 25.64 -23.16
CA ALA A 28 -17.21 25.63 -23.11
C ALA A 28 -17.72 24.19 -23.00
N GLN A 29 -18.83 24.00 -22.26
CA GLN A 29 -19.45 22.68 -22.10
C GLN A 29 -19.85 22.05 -23.44
N SER A 30 -20.31 22.86 -24.39
CA SER A 30 -20.65 22.42 -25.76
C SER A 30 -19.44 21.82 -26.49
N THR A 31 -18.26 22.49 -26.37
CA THR A 31 -17.01 22.03 -26.96
C THR A 31 -16.59 20.68 -26.38
N LEU A 32 -16.54 20.58 -25.04
CA LEU A 32 -16.18 19.33 -24.36
C LEU A 32 -17.14 18.19 -24.75
N SER A 33 -18.46 18.46 -24.74
CA SER A 33 -19.47 17.46 -25.10
C SER A 33 -19.34 17.01 -26.55
N THR A 34 -19.11 17.94 -27.50
CA THR A 34 -18.92 17.64 -28.91
C THR A 34 -17.67 16.79 -29.15
N MET A 35 -16.56 17.12 -28.48
CA MET A 35 -15.32 16.37 -28.60
C MET A 35 -15.44 14.95 -28.05
N ILE A 36 -16.16 14.77 -26.94
CA ILE A 36 -16.44 13.45 -26.38
C ILE A 36 -17.36 12.65 -27.32
N ASN A 37 -18.44 13.27 -27.85
CA ASN A 37 -19.30 12.62 -28.83
C ASN A 37 -18.51 12.15 -30.06
N LYS A 38 -17.66 13.02 -30.61
CA LYS A 38 -16.83 12.66 -31.76
C LYS A 38 -15.93 11.45 -31.46
N PHE A 39 -15.36 11.39 -30.26
CA PHE A 39 -14.56 10.23 -29.84
C PHE A 39 -15.42 8.96 -29.73
N GLU A 40 -16.57 9.04 -29.06
CA GLU A 40 -17.52 7.92 -28.91
C GLU A 40 -18.00 7.42 -30.27
N ASP A 41 -18.26 8.32 -31.22
CA ASP A 41 -18.71 7.98 -32.58
C ASP A 41 -17.58 7.34 -33.42
N GLU A 42 -16.34 7.82 -33.27
CA GLU A 42 -15.17 7.23 -33.92
C GLU A 42 -14.90 5.78 -33.45
N ILE A 43 -15.08 5.48 -32.17
CA ILE A 43 -14.86 4.14 -31.62
C ILE A 43 -16.13 3.26 -31.66
N GLY A 44 -17.30 3.83 -31.99
CA GLY A 44 -18.58 3.15 -32.02
C GLY A 44 -19.11 2.70 -30.64
N ILE A 45 -18.59 3.27 -29.55
CA ILE A 45 -18.95 2.89 -28.16
C ILE A 45 -19.31 4.14 -27.36
N LYS A 46 -20.44 4.11 -26.69
CA LYS A 46 -20.83 5.16 -25.74
C LYS A 46 -20.17 4.90 -24.37
N ILE A 47 -19.39 5.88 -23.90
CA ILE A 47 -18.67 5.81 -22.63
C ILE A 47 -19.56 6.23 -21.48
N PHE A 48 -20.42 7.25 -21.70
CA PHE A 48 -21.25 7.84 -20.67
C PHE A 48 -22.73 7.61 -20.86
N ASN A 49 -23.44 7.27 -19.79
CA ASN A 49 -24.89 7.37 -19.71
C ASN A 49 -25.24 8.79 -19.23
N ARG A 50 -25.69 9.63 -20.20
CA ARG A 50 -26.04 11.04 -19.94
C ARG A 50 -27.42 11.24 -19.34
N LYS A 51 -28.26 10.17 -19.27
CA LYS A 51 -29.59 10.22 -18.69
C LYS A 51 -29.58 10.19 -17.16
N THR A 52 -28.48 9.75 -16.56
CA THR A 52 -28.32 9.67 -15.10
C THR A 52 -27.73 10.97 -14.54
N LYS A 53 -28.12 11.33 -13.32
CA LYS A 53 -27.55 12.43 -12.54
C LYS A 53 -27.17 11.89 -11.16
N PRO A 54 -25.87 11.83 -10.80
CA PRO A 54 -24.71 12.20 -11.60
C PRO A 54 -24.52 11.31 -12.83
N VAL A 55 -23.73 11.79 -13.80
CA VAL A 55 -23.40 11.05 -15.03
C VAL A 55 -22.70 9.74 -14.65
N SER A 56 -23.18 8.63 -15.18
CA SER A 56 -22.60 7.30 -14.97
C SER A 56 -21.84 6.81 -16.19
N ILE A 57 -20.91 5.90 -15.96
CA ILE A 57 -20.10 5.25 -16.99
C ILE A 57 -20.83 3.99 -17.45
N THR A 58 -20.83 3.70 -18.74
CA THR A 58 -21.38 2.45 -19.29
C THR A 58 -20.47 1.26 -18.96
N ALA A 59 -20.96 0.04 -19.04
CA ALA A 59 -20.16 -1.17 -18.81
C ALA A 59 -18.97 -1.26 -19.79
N GLU A 60 -19.19 -0.94 -21.05
CA GLU A 60 -18.17 -0.87 -22.10
C GLU A 60 -17.21 0.30 -21.85
N GLY A 61 -17.72 1.45 -21.39
CA GLY A 61 -16.96 2.64 -21.08
C GLY A 61 -15.89 2.41 -20.00
N VAL A 62 -16.18 1.53 -19.02
CA VAL A 62 -15.19 1.17 -17.97
C VAL A 62 -13.89 0.63 -18.58
N GLN A 63 -13.98 -0.23 -19.60
CA GLN A 63 -12.82 -0.80 -20.26
C GLN A 63 -12.03 0.27 -21.04
N ILE A 64 -12.74 1.15 -21.73
CA ILE A 64 -12.11 2.27 -22.46
C ILE A 64 -11.39 3.22 -21.51
N ILE A 65 -12.04 3.64 -20.42
CA ILE A 65 -11.47 4.52 -19.41
C ILE A 65 -10.18 3.94 -18.81
N LYS A 66 -10.17 2.63 -18.54
CA LYS A 66 -8.97 1.94 -18.06
C LYS A 66 -7.81 2.12 -19.04
N ARG A 67 -8.03 1.99 -20.34
CA ARG A 67 -6.99 2.20 -21.38
C ARG A 67 -6.59 3.66 -21.53
N LEU A 68 -7.53 4.59 -21.48
CA LEU A 68 -7.24 6.02 -21.53
C LEU A 68 -6.35 6.48 -20.36
N ARG A 69 -6.58 5.96 -19.16
CA ARG A 69 -5.72 6.24 -18.00
C ARG A 69 -4.29 5.74 -18.20
N ILE A 70 -4.12 4.57 -18.82
CA ILE A 70 -2.78 4.04 -19.14
C ILE A 70 -2.08 4.96 -20.16
N ILE A 71 -2.77 5.36 -21.23
CA ILE A 71 -2.22 6.27 -22.24
C ILE A 71 -1.82 7.61 -21.60
N GLN A 72 -2.69 8.18 -20.77
CA GLN A 72 -2.39 9.43 -20.05
C GLN A 72 -1.11 9.30 -19.21
N LYS A 73 -0.96 8.18 -18.49
CA LYS A 73 0.23 7.93 -17.68
C LYS A 73 1.50 7.74 -18.50
N GLU A 74 1.42 7.12 -19.67
CA GLU A 74 2.58 7.02 -20.57
C GLU A 74 2.98 8.40 -21.13
N MET A 75 2.02 9.31 -21.32
CA MET A 75 2.31 10.70 -21.69
C MET A 75 2.98 11.46 -20.53
N ASP A 76 2.42 11.38 -19.33
CA ASP A 76 3.03 11.95 -18.12
C ASP A 76 4.46 11.38 -17.92
N ALA A 77 4.66 10.10 -18.29
CA ALA A 77 5.96 9.45 -18.24
C ALA A 77 6.98 10.06 -19.24
N LEU A 78 6.52 10.40 -20.44
CA LEU A 78 7.38 11.08 -21.41
C LEU A 78 7.82 12.47 -20.89
N ASP A 79 6.89 13.24 -20.32
CA ASP A 79 7.22 14.53 -19.72
C ASP A 79 8.23 14.38 -18.58
N ASN A 80 8.07 13.35 -17.74
CA ASN A 80 9.02 13.05 -16.67
C ASN A 80 10.43 12.70 -17.19
N VAL A 81 10.52 11.91 -18.26
CA VAL A 81 11.82 11.61 -18.92
C VAL A 81 12.50 12.90 -19.40
N VAL A 82 11.73 13.79 -20.02
CA VAL A 82 12.26 15.08 -20.46
C VAL A 82 12.77 15.93 -19.29
N GLN A 83 12.05 15.95 -18.16
CA GLN A 83 12.47 16.67 -16.96
C GLN A 83 13.71 16.03 -16.32
N GLU A 84 13.75 14.71 -16.24
CA GLU A 84 14.93 13.96 -15.74
C GLU A 84 16.18 14.25 -16.59
N LEU A 85 16.05 14.26 -17.92
CA LEU A 85 17.15 14.64 -18.83
C LEU A 85 17.62 16.08 -18.62
N LYS A 86 16.75 16.98 -18.15
CA LYS A 86 17.10 18.36 -17.77
C LYS A 86 17.68 18.48 -16.37
N GLY A 87 17.76 17.36 -15.61
CA GLY A 87 18.21 17.35 -14.21
C GLY A 87 17.17 17.90 -13.23
N GLU A 88 15.92 18.04 -13.64
CA GLU A 88 14.84 18.55 -12.78
C GLU A 88 13.98 17.40 -12.23
N MET A 89 13.90 17.29 -10.91
CA MET A 89 12.98 16.37 -10.23
C MET A 89 11.72 17.15 -9.83
N THR A 90 10.67 17.06 -10.64
CA THR A 90 9.41 17.81 -10.44
C THR A 90 8.20 16.90 -10.63
N GLY A 91 7.00 17.39 -10.25
CA GLY A 91 5.72 16.72 -10.49
C GLY A 91 5.16 15.99 -9.28
N GLU A 92 4.36 14.95 -9.50
CA GLU A 92 3.71 14.17 -8.43
C GLU A 92 4.36 12.80 -8.26
N LEU A 93 4.38 12.32 -7.02
CA LEU A 93 4.72 10.94 -6.63
C LEU A 93 3.59 10.37 -5.78
N ARG A 94 2.87 9.39 -6.33
CA ARG A 94 1.73 8.73 -5.67
C ARG A 94 2.20 7.43 -5.04
N ILE A 95 2.11 7.38 -3.72
CA ILE A 95 2.60 6.25 -2.91
C ILE A 95 1.42 5.56 -2.24
N GLY A 96 1.31 4.25 -2.44
CA GLY A 96 0.47 3.37 -1.62
C GLY A 96 1.32 2.70 -0.54
N ILE A 97 0.85 2.66 0.68
CA ILE A 97 1.56 1.99 1.79
C ILE A 97 0.59 1.13 2.59
N ILE A 98 1.04 -0.06 3.01
CA ILE A 98 0.19 -0.94 3.82
C ILE A 98 -0.02 -0.38 5.24
N PRO A 99 -1.24 -0.51 5.81
CA PRO A 99 -1.59 0.06 7.12
C PRO A 99 -0.73 -0.44 8.28
N THR A 100 -0.14 -1.63 8.16
CA THR A 100 0.74 -2.21 9.19
C THR A 100 2.18 -1.69 9.16
N THR A 101 2.48 -0.77 8.23
CA THR A 101 3.82 -0.16 8.07
C THR A 101 3.72 1.37 8.09
N ALA A 102 2.62 1.94 7.62
CA ALA A 102 2.43 3.38 7.46
C ALA A 102 2.69 4.18 8.75
N PRO A 103 2.09 3.84 9.91
CA PRO A 103 2.24 4.62 11.14
C PRO A 103 3.69 4.71 11.63
N ASP A 104 4.45 3.64 11.43
CA ASP A 104 5.81 3.52 11.97
C ASP A 104 6.87 4.04 10.99
N LEU A 105 6.64 3.91 9.68
CA LEU A 105 7.62 4.27 8.66
C LEU A 105 7.47 5.71 8.15
N LEU A 106 6.24 6.17 7.87
CA LEU A 106 6.02 7.48 7.24
C LEU A 106 6.64 8.64 8.05
N PRO A 107 6.47 8.73 9.38
CA PRO A 107 7.05 9.82 10.16
C PRO A 107 8.57 9.89 10.10
N LEU A 108 9.26 8.80 9.81
CA LEU A 108 10.72 8.73 9.82
C LEU A 108 11.35 9.38 8.58
N PHE A 109 10.67 9.37 7.43
CA PHE A 109 11.29 9.81 6.19
C PHE A 109 10.55 10.92 5.44
N LEU A 110 9.23 11.10 5.64
CA LEU A 110 8.41 12.03 4.84
C LEU A 110 8.92 13.46 4.88
N SER A 111 9.22 13.98 6.08
CA SER A 111 9.69 15.36 6.24
C SER A 111 11.04 15.58 5.57
N LYS A 112 11.95 14.60 5.67
CA LYS A 112 13.25 14.65 5.01
C LYS A 112 13.08 14.64 3.50
N PHE A 113 12.29 13.72 2.96
CA PHE A 113 12.06 13.63 1.52
C PHE A 113 11.43 14.92 0.97
N ALA A 114 10.41 15.48 1.66
CA ALA A 114 9.76 16.72 1.24
C ALA A 114 10.74 17.92 1.24
N SER A 115 11.68 17.96 2.19
CA SER A 115 12.72 18.98 2.25
C SER A 115 13.75 18.82 1.12
N ASP A 116 14.18 17.60 0.83
CA ASP A 116 15.19 17.31 -0.19
C ASP A 116 14.63 17.49 -1.63
N PHE A 117 13.31 17.27 -1.80
CA PHE A 117 12.62 17.37 -3.11
C PHE A 117 11.41 18.31 -3.07
N PRO A 118 11.59 19.63 -2.86
CA PRO A 118 10.49 20.58 -2.66
C PRO A 118 9.60 20.80 -3.89
N LYS A 119 10.07 20.40 -5.08
CA LYS A 119 9.30 20.46 -6.32
C LYS A 119 8.49 19.18 -6.60
N ILE A 120 8.59 18.14 -5.73
CA ILE A 120 7.82 16.91 -5.83
C ILE A 120 6.64 16.98 -4.85
N LYS A 121 5.43 16.90 -5.38
CA LYS A 121 4.22 16.73 -4.57
C LYS A 121 4.01 15.25 -4.26
N MET A 122 4.17 14.87 -3.00
CA MET A 122 3.86 13.51 -2.56
C MET A 122 2.37 13.37 -2.23
N ILE A 123 1.76 12.28 -2.70
CA ILE A 123 0.39 11.86 -2.38
C ILE A 123 0.49 10.46 -1.81
N VAL A 124 0.23 10.32 -0.51
CA VAL A 124 0.36 9.04 0.20
C VAL A 124 -1.02 8.54 0.59
N GLN A 125 -1.27 7.25 0.36
CA GLN A 125 -2.53 6.58 0.70
C GLN A 125 -2.24 5.26 1.42
N GLU A 126 -2.96 5.01 2.50
CA GLU A 126 -2.96 3.70 3.15
C GLU A 126 -3.92 2.78 2.41
N LEU A 127 -3.40 1.65 1.92
CA LEU A 127 -4.14 0.68 1.11
C LEU A 127 -3.68 -0.74 1.44
N THR A 128 -4.55 -1.71 1.30
CA THR A 128 -4.19 -3.12 1.43
C THR A 128 -3.23 -3.56 0.32
N THR A 129 -2.53 -4.67 0.52
CA THR A 129 -1.59 -5.23 -0.49
C THR A 129 -2.27 -5.42 -1.85
N LEU A 130 -3.47 -5.98 -1.89
CA LEU A 130 -4.21 -6.23 -3.14
C LEU A 130 -4.64 -4.93 -3.84
N GLU A 131 -5.05 -3.91 -3.07
CA GLU A 131 -5.39 -2.59 -3.62
C GLU A 131 -4.16 -1.90 -4.21
N ILE A 132 -3.01 -1.96 -3.52
CA ILE A 132 -1.74 -1.41 -4.02
C ILE A 132 -1.34 -2.11 -5.33
N GLN A 133 -1.33 -3.43 -5.38
CA GLN A 133 -1.01 -4.18 -6.60
C GLN A 133 -1.92 -3.78 -7.77
N LYS A 134 -3.25 -3.75 -7.52
CA LYS A 134 -4.23 -3.34 -8.52
C LYS A 134 -4.03 -1.89 -8.97
N ALA A 135 -3.72 -0.99 -8.04
CA ALA A 135 -3.49 0.42 -8.35
C ALA A 135 -2.19 0.65 -9.13
N LEU A 136 -1.11 -0.08 -8.81
CA LEU A 136 0.15 -0.08 -9.58
C LEU A 136 -0.07 -0.58 -11.01
N LYS A 137 -0.73 -1.72 -11.20
CA LYS A 137 -1.05 -2.27 -12.53
C LYS A 137 -1.94 -1.34 -13.35
N ASN A 138 -2.86 -0.63 -12.74
CA ASN A 138 -3.72 0.35 -13.39
C ASN A 138 -3.09 1.74 -13.49
N ARG A 139 -1.82 1.91 -13.11
CA ARG A 139 -1.11 3.19 -13.13
C ARG A 139 -1.75 4.30 -12.28
N MET A 140 -2.52 3.92 -11.27
CA MET A 140 -3.11 4.85 -10.29
C MET A 140 -2.14 5.24 -9.19
N LEU A 141 -1.17 4.35 -8.89
CA LEU A 141 -0.02 4.60 -8.02
C LEU A 141 1.27 4.53 -8.82
N ASP A 142 2.27 5.25 -8.33
CA ASP A 142 3.63 5.25 -8.85
C ASP A 142 4.49 4.22 -8.09
N VAL A 143 4.36 4.17 -6.77
CA VAL A 143 5.15 3.32 -5.87
C VAL A 143 4.24 2.70 -4.82
N GLY A 144 4.46 1.43 -4.51
CA GLY A 144 3.91 0.73 -3.35
C GLY A 144 4.98 0.51 -2.29
N ILE A 145 4.65 0.68 -1.02
CA ILE A 145 5.49 0.28 0.13
C ILE A 145 4.74 -0.83 0.85
N LEU A 146 5.17 -2.06 0.69
CA LEU A 146 4.44 -3.22 1.18
C LEU A 146 5.36 -4.43 1.43
N ALA A 147 4.79 -5.47 2.03
CA ALA A 147 5.51 -6.72 2.24
C ALA A 147 5.77 -7.45 0.91
N ILE A 148 6.97 -7.99 0.77
CA ILE A 148 7.44 -8.75 -0.40
C ILE A 148 7.94 -10.14 0.05
N PRO A 149 8.01 -11.15 -0.85
CA PRO A 149 7.74 -11.11 -2.29
C PRO A 149 6.24 -11.14 -2.63
N LEU A 150 5.88 -10.61 -3.82
CA LEU A 150 4.51 -10.62 -4.34
C LEU A 150 4.29 -11.66 -5.45
N GLU A 151 5.37 -12.13 -6.06
CA GLU A 151 5.35 -13.10 -7.17
C GLU A 151 4.48 -12.65 -8.36
N ASP A 152 4.70 -11.40 -8.82
CA ASP A 152 3.91 -10.75 -9.87
C ASP A 152 4.81 -10.18 -10.98
N ASP A 153 4.73 -10.76 -12.19
CA ASP A 153 5.59 -10.44 -13.33
C ASP A 153 5.40 -9.01 -13.91
N GLU A 154 4.32 -8.33 -13.56
CA GLU A 154 4.09 -6.95 -13.98
C GLU A 154 4.71 -5.94 -13.01
N LEU A 155 5.16 -6.38 -11.84
CA LEU A 155 5.70 -5.55 -10.79
C LEU A 155 7.20 -5.80 -10.60
N VAL A 156 7.91 -4.75 -10.21
CA VAL A 156 9.35 -4.81 -9.85
C VAL A 156 9.47 -4.47 -8.38
N GLU A 157 10.16 -5.34 -7.65
CA GLU A 157 10.34 -5.24 -6.21
C GLU A 157 11.78 -4.82 -5.88
N LEU A 158 11.93 -3.80 -5.06
CA LEU A 158 13.22 -3.35 -4.51
C LEU A 158 13.15 -3.48 -2.99
N ASN A 159 13.98 -4.36 -2.43
CA ASN A 159 14.00 -4.55 -0.97
C ASN A 159 14.45 -3.28 -0.25
N LEU A 160 13.67 -2.83 0.74
CA LEU A 160 14.01 -1.74 1.63
C LEU A 160 14.72 -2.25 2.88
N TYR A 161 14.06 -3.12 3.61
CA TYR A 161 14.54 -3.72 4.83
C TYR A 161 13.79 -5.01 5.16
N SER A 162 14.39 -5.80 6.05
CA SER A 162 13.72 -6.94 6.67
C SER A 162 13.70 -6.74 8.18
N GLU A 163 12.56 -6.97 8.81
CA GLU A 163 12.38 -6.83 10.26
C GLU A 163 11.87 -8.12 10.87
N PRO A 164 12.33 -8.47 12.10
CA PRO A 164 11.82 -9.63 12.80
C PRO A 164 10.41 -9.39 13.30
N PHE A 165 9.66 -10.47 13.49
CA PHE A 165 8.44 -10.46 14.26
C PHE A 165 8.74 -10.57 15.76
N LEU A 166 7.85 -10.00 16.57
CA LEU A 166 7.87 -10.10 18.01
C LEU A 166 6.53 -10.70 18.48
N PHE A 167 6.60 -11.52 19.50
CA PHE A 167 5.43 -12.04 20.19
C PHE A 167 5.04 -11.10 21.32
N TYR A 168 3.80 -10.62 21.33
CA TYR A 168 3.25 -9.76 22.36
C TYR A 168 2.35 -10.57 23.28
N ASP A 169 2.77 -10.81 24.50
CA ASP A 169 2.08 -11.65 25.48
C ASP A 169 1.50 -10.81 26.63
N CYS A 170 0.18 -10.67 26.63
CA CYS A 170 -0.56 -10.04 27.73
C CYS A 170 -1.24 -11.05 28.68
N SER A 171 -1.07 -12.36 28.42
CA SER A 171 -1.74 -13.41 29.17
C SER A 171 -1.06 -13.74 30.50
N THR A 172 0.22 -13.41 30.64
CA THR A 172 1.02 -13.73 31.82
C THR A 172 1.85 -12.53 32.29
N GLU A 173 2.16 -12.51 33.60
CA GLU A 173 3.11 -11.56 34.17
C GLU A 173 4.56 -12.10 34.12
N LYS A 174 4.73 -13.39 33.83
CA LYS A 174 6.08 -14.01 33.71
C LYS A 174 6.65 -13.69 32.33
N ILE A 175 7.67 -12.84 32.29
CA ILE A 175 8.31 -12.43 31.06
C ILE A 175 9.42 -13.44 30.72
N LYS A 176 9.26 -14.09 29.53
CA LYS A 176 10.32 -14.86 28.90
C LYS A 176 11.12 -13.90 28.00
N SER A 177 12.43 -14.09 27.89
CA SER A 177 13.24 -13.31 26.94
C SER A 177 13.08 -13.78 25.49
N THR A 178 12.86 -15.10 25.31
CA THR A 178 12.68 -15.73 23.99
C THR A 178 11.65 -16.84 24.04
N ILE A 179 11.01 -17.11 22.89
CA ILE A 179 10.01 -18.16 22.72
C ILE A 179 10.21 -18.89 21.39
N ALA A 180 10.01 -20.20 21.35
CA ALA A 180 9.93 -20.92 20.08
C ALA A 180 8.50 -20.88 19.53
N ILE A 181 8.34 -20.97 18.20
CA ILE A 181 7.02 -20.93 17.55
C ILE A 181 6.12 -22.05 18.08
N GLN A 182 6.69 -23.22 18.33
CA GLN A 182 5.98 -24.40 18.85
C GLN A 182 5.52 -24.25 20.32
N GLU A 183 6.05 -23.26 21.04
CA GLU A 183 5.69 -22.98 22.44
C GLU A 183 4.51 -21.97 22.56
N LEU A 184 3.97 -21.48 21.43
CA LEU A 184 2.89 -20.49 21.43
C LEU A 184 1.56 -21.10 21.84
N ASP A 185 0.84 -20.39 22.72
CA ASP A 185 -0.56 -20.70 23.03
C ASP A 185 -1.49 -19.98 22.05
N TYR A 186 -1.95 -20.72 21.06
CA TYR A 186 -2.83 -20.18 20.01
C TYR A 186 -4.27 -19.92 20.48
N SER A 187 -4.68 -20.50 21.61
CA SER A 187 -6.05 -20.33 22.13
C SER A 187 -6.41 -18.89 22.47
N LYS A 188 -5.40 -18.06 22.74
CA LYS A 188 -5.54 -16.62 23.07
C LYS A 188 -5.01 -15.69 21.99
N LEU A 189 -4.73 -16.21 20.79
CA LEU A 189 -4.14 -15.44 19.70
C LEU A 189 -5.20 -14.58 18.99
N TRP A 190 -4.95 -13.28 18.95
CA TRP A 190 -5.73 -12.32 18.19
C TRP A 190 -4.99 -11.93 16.90
N LEU A 191 -5.76 -11.82 15.81
CA LEU A 191 -5.25 -11.49 14.46
C LEU A 191 -5.96 -10.28 13.89
N LEU A 192 -5.30 -9.61 12.92
CA LEU A 192 -5.95 -8.63 12.06
C LEU A 192 -7.06 -9.29 11.21
N GLU A 193 -7.98 -8.48 10.72
CA GLU A 193 -8.99 -8.95 9.77
C GLU A 193 -8.39 -9.39 8.43
N GLU A 194 -9.18 -10.08 7.63
CA GLU A 194 -8.79 -10.48 6.27
C GLU A 194 -8.45 -9.27 5.39
N GLY A 195 -7.52 -9.47 4.43
CA GLY A 195 -7.01 -8.40 3.56
C GLY A 195 -5.70 -7.77 4.04
N HIS A 196 -5.32 -7.93 5.31
CA HIS A 196 -4.00 -7.54 5.80
C HIS A 196 -2.98 -8.66 5.59
N CYS A 197 -1.91 -8.40 4.83
CA CYS A 197 -0.81 -9.36 4.63
C CYS A 197 -0.19 -9.85 5.96
N LEU A 198 -0.21 -9.02 7.00
CA LEU A 198 0.26 -9.40 8.32
C LEU A 198 -0.53 -10.59 8.91
N ARG A 199 -1.85 -10.66 8.67
CA ARG A 199 -2.67 -11.81 9.10
C ARG A 199 -2.16 -13.10 8.46
N THR A 200 -2.01 -13.10 7.13
CA THR A 200 -1.50 -14.26 6.38
C THR A 200 -0.11 -14.66 6.86
N GLN A 201 0.79 -13.68 7.06
CA GLN A 201 2.14 -13.94 7.58
C GLN A 201 2.11 -14.58 8.96
N VAL A 202 1.26 -14.09 9.89
CA VAL A 202 1.12 -14.67 11.23
C VAL A 202 0.51 -16.07 11.16
N GLN A 203 -0.48 -16.30 10.32
CA GLN A 203 -1.05 -17.64 10.10
C GLN A 203 0.03 -18.62 9.61
N ASN A 204 0.88 -18.20 8.68
CA ASN A 204 1.97 -19.02 8.15
C ASN A 204 3.08 -19.28 9.20
N ILE A 205 3.42 -18.26 10.01
CA ILE A 205 4.37 -18.45 11.14
C ILE A 205 3.85 -19.52 12.08
N CYS A 206 2.57 -19.48 12.39
CA CYS A 206 1.93 -20.36 13.35
C CYS A 206 1.46 -21.70 12.74
N GLU A 207 1.61 -21.89 11.42
CA GLU A 207 1.08 -23.05 10.68
C GLU A 207 -0.43 -23.28 10.93
N LEU A 208 -1.17 -22.19 11.10
CA LEU A 208 -2.60 -22.21 11.37
C LEU A 208 -3.40 -22.42 10.09
N SER A 209 -4.22 -23.45 10.03
CA SER A 209 -5.30 -23.50 9.03
C SER A 209 -6.47 -22.62 9.49
N ASP A 210 -7.26 -22.09 8.55
CA ASP A 210 -8.44 -21.25 8.87
C ASP A 210 -9.47 -21.93 9.80
N LYS A 211 -9.39 -23.26 9.90
CA LYS A 211 -10.28 -24.09 10.74
C LYS A 211 -9.79 -24.29 12.16
N SER A 212 -8.53 -23.96 12.48
CA SER A 212 -7.90 -24.30 13.77
C SER A 212 -8.02 -23.23 14.85
N GLN A 213 -8.69 -22.11 14.57
CA GLN A 213 -8.98 -21.11 15.60
C GLN A 213 -10.16 -21.62 16.46
N GLU A 214 -9.87 -22.32 17.57
CA GLU A 214 -10.82 -22.44 18.66
C GLU A 214 -11.11 -21.03 19.18
N LYS A 215 -12.23 -20.50 18.74
CA LYS A 215 -12.70 -19.15 19.08
C LYS A 215 -12.97 -19.09 20.57
N HIS A 216 -12.53 -18.03 21.22
CA HIS A 216 -13.13 -17.61 22.48
C HIS A 216 -14.65 -17.66 22.32
N VAL A 217 -15.30 -18.47 23.09
CA VAL A 217 -16.64 -19.02 22.88
C VAL A 217 -17.74 -18.00 22.55
N ASN A 218 -17.51 -16.69 22.77
CA ASN A 218 -18.53 -15.65 22.62
C ASN A 218 -18.05 -14.32 22.01
N ILE A 219 -16.79 -14.18 21.51
CA ILE A 219 -16.29 -12.93 20.96
C ILE A 219 -15.62 -13.17 19.60
N GLU A 220 -16.19 -12.62 18.55
CA GLU A 220 -15.54 -12.47 17.26
C GLU A 220 -15.07 -11.01 17.12
N PHE A 221 -13.77 -10.80 17.00
CA PHE A 221 -13.19 -9.46 16.83
C PHE A 221 -12.39 -9.39 15.54
N LYS A 222 -12.78 -8.48 14.65
CA LYS A 222 -12.09 -8.18 13.40
C LYS A 222 -11.36 -6.86 13.55
N ALA A 223 -10.06 -6.93 13.82
CA ALA A 223 -9.24 -5.74 14.01
C ALA A 223 -8.84 -5.15 12.66
N GLY A 224 -9.36 -3.99 12.31
CA GLY A 224 -9.03 -3.25 11.09
C GLY A 224 -7.69 -2.48 11.17
N SER A 225 -7.03 -2.43 12.33
CA SER A 225 -5.72 -1.80 12.50
C SER A 225 -4.89 -2.49 13.56
N LEU A 226 -3.55 -2.33 13.47
CA LEU A 226 -2.63 -2.88 14.45
C LEU A 226 -2.82 -2.25 15.84
N ASP A 227 -3.10 -0.95 15.93
CA ASP A 227 -3.38 -0.28 17.21
C ASP A 227 -4.63 -0.86 17.91
N SER A 228 -5.72 -1.06 17.16
CA SER A 228 -6.94 -1.69 17.69
C SER A 228 -6.66 -3.12 18.16
N LEU A 229 -5.88 -3.88 17.40
CA LEU A 229 -5.47 -5.24 17.75
C LEU A 229 -4.69 -5.27 19.07
N LEU A 230 -3.69 -4.40 19.21
CA LEU A 230 -2.85 -4.35 20.40
C LEU A 230 -3.64 -3.95 21.66
N ARG A 231 -4.52 -2.93 21.54
CA ARG A 231 -5.41 -2.51 22.64
C ARG A 231 -6.37 -3.62 23.07
N PHE A 232 -6.95 -4.33 22.10
CA PHE A 232 -7.86 -5.42 22.38
C PHE A 232 -7.12 -6.62 23.00
N THR A 233 -5.95 -6.99 22.47
CA THR A 233 -5.08 -8.02 23.02
C THR A 233 -4.75 -7.75 24.49
N LYS A 234 -4.42 -6.50 24.83
CA LYS A 234 -4.14 -6.07 26.20
C LYS A 234 -5.37 -6.19 27.10
N ALA A 235 -6.54 -5.71 26.65
CA ALA A 235 -7.78 -5.73 27.40
C ALA A 235 -8.28 -7.14 27.72
N THR A 236 -8.10 -8.07 26.80
CA THR A 236 -8.51 -9.48 26.93
C THR A 236 -7.46 -10.39 27.56
N LYS A 237 -6.30 -9.85 27.94
CA LYS A 237 -5.14 -10.62 28.38
C LYS A 237 -4.78 -11.74 27.38
N GLY A 238 -4.88 -11.41 26.07
CA GLY A 238 -4.56 -12.29 24.97
C GLY A 238 -3.11 -12.17 24.52
N VAL A 239 -2.84 -12.72 23.35
CA VAL A 239 -1.53 -12.68 22.71
C VAL A 239 -1.67 -12.28 21.24
N THR A 240 -0.61 -11.70 20.65
CA THR A 240 -0.54 -11.46 19.21
C THR A 240 0.92 -11.41 18.74
N ILE A 241 1.10 -11.32 17.43
CA ILE A 241 2.41 -11.19 16.80
C ILE A 241 2.43 -9.85 16.07
N LEU A 242 3.50 -9.06 16.23
CA LEU A 242 3.64 -7.75 15.60
C LEU A 242 5.04 -7.58 14.98
N PRO A 243 5.16 -6.71 13.96
CA PRO A 243 6.45 -6.39 13.39
C PRO A 243 7.32 -5.59 14.38
N TYR A 244 8.62 -5.71 14.25
CA TYR A 244 9.58 -5.06 15.15
C TYR A 244 9.39 -3.54 15.26
N LEU A 245 9.20 -2.84 14.12
CA LEU A 245 9.01 -1.38 14.13
C LEU A 245 7.80 -0.94 14.93
N ALA A 246 6.71 -1.69 14.90
CA ALA A 246 5.51 -1.38 15.68
C ALA A 246 5.76 -1.39 17.20
N SER A 247 6.84 -2.04 17.65
CA SER A 247 7.21 -2.03 19.07
C SER A 247 7.63 -0.68 19.60
N PHE A 248 8.10 0.24 18.74
CA PHE A 248 8.52 1.58 19.14
C PHE A 248 7.37 2.48 19.57
N ALA A 249 6.17 2.24 19.05
CA ALA A 249 4.96 2.97 19.43
C ALA A 249 4.37 2.51 20.78
N LEU A 250 4.81 1.39 21.32
CA LEU A 250 4.32 0.84 22.58
C LEU A 250 4.86 1.59 23.79
N SER A 251 4.04 1.68 24.85
CA SER A 251 4.48 2.18 26.16
C SER A 251 5.61 1.32 26.73
N LYS A 252 6.46 1.91 27.60
CA LYS A 252 7.53 1.17 28.27
C LYS A 252 7.04 -0.05 29.05
N SER A 253 5.82 -0.01 29.57
CA SER A 253 5.18 -1.14 30.25
C SER A 253 4.78 -2.26 29.27
N ASP A 254 4.32 -1.89 28.08
CA ASP A 254 3.90 -2.84 27.05
C ASP A 254 5.11 -3.43 26.32
N GLN A 255 6.19 -2.67 26.13
CA GLN A 255 7.44 -3.17 25.58
C GLN A 255 8.03 -4.33 26.43
N LYS A 256 7.84 -4.32 27.75
CA LYS A 256 8.25 -5.43 28.63
C LYS A 256 7.52 -6.75 28.38
N LYS A 257 6.38 -6.70 27.66
CA LYS A 257 5.60 -7.88 27.29
C LYS A 257 5.97 -8.44 25.91
N LEU A 258 6.95 -7.84 25.26
CA LEU A 258 7.48 -8.30 23.99
C LEU A 258 8.50 -9.39 24.22
N ILE A 259 8.37 -10.46 23.43
CA ILE A 259 9.23 -11.63 23.49
C ILE A 259 9.80 -11.87 22.09
N SER A 260 11.12 -12.03 22.00
CA SER A 260 11.77 -12.36 20.72
C SER A 260 11.60 -13.84 20.39
N PHE A 261 11.49 -14.17 19.11
CA PHE A 261 11.48 -15.56 18.68
C PHE A 261 12.87 -16.18 18.78
N LYS A 262 12.93 -17.45 19.16
CA LYS A 262 14.15 -18.27 19.02
C LYS A 262 14.45 -18.48 17.54
N PHE A 263 15.71 -18.81 17.25
CA PHE A 263 16.13 -19.18 15.89
C PHE A 263 15.40 -20.46 15.38
N PRO A 264 14.99 -20.52 14.09
CA PRO A 264 15.02 -19.46 13.08
C PRO A 264 13.98 -18.37 13.35
N THR A 265 14.43 -17.12 13.45
CA THR A 265 13.54 -15.99 13.76
C THR A 265 12.66 -15.66 12.54
N PRO A 266 11.33 -15.61 12.69
CA PRO A 266 10.45 -15.19 11.60
C PRO A 266 10.67 -13.71 11.28
N VAL A 267 10.75 -13.39 9.98
CA VAL A 267 10.91 -12.02 9.47
C VAL A 267 9.94 -11.73 8.37
N ARG A 268 9.63 -10.44 8.18
CA ARG A 268 9.01 -9.94 6.97
C ARG A 268 9.97 -9.00 6.26
N SER A 269 9.93 -8.99 4.94
CA SER A 269 10.64 -8.00 4.12
C SER A 269 9.65 -6.96 3.62
N ILE A 270 10.02 -5.68 3.74
CA ILE A 270 9.30 -4.56 3.18
C ILE A 270 10.08 -4.03 1.99
N GLY A 271 9.37 -3.78 0.89
CA GLY A 271 9.97 -3.30 -0.36
C GLY A 271 9.25 -2.10 -0.95
N LEU A 272 9.98 -1.41 -1.84
CA LEU A 272 9.38 -0.53 -2.83
C LEU A 272 8.96 -1.38 -4.02
N VAL A 273 7.71 -1.24 -4.42
CA VAL A 273 7.15 -1.96 -5.55
C VAL A 273 6.66 -0.96 -6.58
N THR A 274 7.03 -1.16 -7.84
CA THR A 274 6.61 -0.31 -8.96
C THR A 274 6.12 -1.18 -10.09
N HIS A 275 5.35 -0.61 -11.01
CA HIS A 275 5.10 -1.28 -12.26
C HIS A 275 6.40 -1.38 -13.08
N LYS A 276 6.60 -2.47 -13.85
CA LYS A 276 7.82 -2.71 -14.66
C LYS A 276 8.19 -1.59 -15.64
N HIS A 277 7.22 -0.81 -16.08
CA HIS A 277 7.46 0.36 -16.94
C HIS A 277 7.49 1.69 -16.15
N PHE A 278 7.85 1.64 -14.87
CA PHE A 278 8.05 2.86 -14.09
C PHE A 278 9.30 3.62 -14.57
N VAL A 279 9.17 4.93 -14.81
CA VAL A 279 10.20 5.73 -15.50
C VAL A 279 11.05 6.59 -14.56
N LYS A 280 10.53 7.06 -13.42
CA LYS A 280 11.26 7.94 -12.47
C LYS A 280 12.28 7.16 -11.62
N LYS A 281 13.22 6.46 -12.27
CA LYS A 281 14.15 5.56 -11.57
C LYS A 281 15.09 6.29 -10.62
N GLN A 282 15.56 7.49 -10.96
CA GLN A 282 16.42 8.28 -10.08
C GLN A 282 15.66 8.68 -8.79
N LEU A 283 14.41 9.14 -8.93
CA LEU A 283 13.57 9.49 -7.77
C LEU A 283 13.29 8.26 -6.88
N LEU A 284 13.05 7.10 -7.47
CA LEU A 284 12.86 5.85 -6.75
C LEU A 284 14.11 5.46 -5.95
N ASN A 285 15.29 5.58 -6.55
CA ASN A 285 16.57 5.30 -5.89
C ASN A 285 16.82 6.27 -4.72
N GLN A 286 16.48 7.56 -4.88
CA GLN A 286 16.58 8.54 -3.79
C GLN A 286 15.59 8.22 -2.66
N LEU A 287 14.34 7.86 -2.99
CA LEU A 287 13.36 7.44 -2.00
C LEU A 287 13.86 6.21 -1.22
N GLN A 288 14.40 5.21 -1.93
CA GLN A 288 14.99 4.02 -1.31
C GLN A 288 16.14 4.40 -0.36
N ALA A 289 17.07 5.22 -0.81
CA ALA A 289 18.22 5.62 -0.02
C ALA A 289 17.82 6.38 1.26
N ILE A 290 16.86 7.32 1.15
CA ILE A 290 16.36 8.08 2.31
C ILE A 290 15.68 7.15 3.31
N ILE A 291 14.81 6.24 2.85
CA ILE A 291 14.14 5.29 3.74
C ILE A 291 15.17 4.38 4.42
N GLN A 292 16.10 3.81 3.67
CA GLN A 292 17.14 2.93 4.22
C GLN A 292 18.04 3.66 5.22
N GLN A 293 18.40 4.90 4.96
CA GLN A 293 19.21 5.71 5.87
C GLN A 293 18.58 5.85 7.25
N VAL A 294 17.27 6.01 7.32
CA VAL A 294 16.55 6.21 8.60
C VAL A 294 16.16 4.90 9.27
N ILE A 295 15.93 3.83 8.49
CA ILE A 295 15.36 2.58 9.02
C ILE A 295 16.41 1.55 9.42
N LEU A 296 17.49 1.39 8.62
CA LEU A 296 18.49 0.35 8.87
C LEU A 296 19.20 0.46 10.23
N PRO A 297 19.46 1.67 10.78
CA PRO A 297 20.02 1.80 12.12
C PRO A 297 19.08 1.32 13.25
N LEU A 298 17.76 1.28 13.00
CA LEU A 298 16.73 0.92 13.98
C LEU A 298 16.49 -0.60 14.05
N ILE A 299 16.81 -1.31 12.98
CA ILE A 299 16.50 -2.75 12.87
C ILE A 299 17.69 -3.58 13.37
N PRO A 300 17.46 -4.59 14.23
CA PRO A 300 18.53 -5.46 14.69
C PRO A 300 19.11 -6.26 13.52
N LYS A 301 20.44 -6.35 13.47
CA LYS A 301 21.15 -7.16 12.48
C LYS A 301 20.98 -8.64 12.83
N ASN A 302 20.03 -9.30 12.18
CA ASN A 302 19.82 -10.74 12.32
C ASN A 302 20.60 -11.51 11.24
N HIS A 303 21.38 -12.49 11.65
CA HIS A 303 22.22 -13.29 10.76
C HIS A 303 21.55 -14.57 10.24
N SER A 304 20.35 -14.92 10.75
CA SER A 304 19.64 -16.16 10.35
C SER A 304 18.14 -16.00 10.52
N THR A 305 17.42 -15.97 9.42
CA THR A 305 15.99 -15.60 9.38
C THR A 305 15.20 -16.55 8.50
N LYS A 306 13.94 -16.77 8.83
CA LYS A 306 12.93 -17.44 7.99
C LYS A 306 11.96 -16.37 7.48
N GLN A 307 11.97 -16.12 6.18
CA GLN A 307 11.06 -15.17 5.54
C GLN A 307 9.72 -15.84 5.25
N PHE A 308 8.64 -15.08 5.43
CA PHE A 308 7.27 -15.52 5.15
C PHE A 308 6.66 -14.69 4.04
N ASN A 309 6.07 -15.37 3.05
CA ASN A 309 5.38 -14.73 1.94
C ASN A 309 4.12 -14.01 2.46
N PRO A 310 3.84 -12.77 2.03
CA PRO A 310 2.66 -12.03 2.45
C PRO A 310 1.34 -12.51 1.84
N LEU A 311 1.39 -13.32 0.78
CA LEU A 311 0.21 -13.72 0.00
C LEU A 311 -0.08 -15.22 0.00
N SER A 312 0.82 -16.04 0.50
CA SER A 312 0.68 -17.52 0.51
C SER A 312 0.25 -18.04 1.85
#